data_f298f34f6bd27e94e96da46b6ab9c731
#
_entry.id   f298f34f6bd27e94e96da46b6ab9c731
#
_cell.length_a   1.000
_cell.length_b   1.000
_cell.length_c   1.000
_cell.angle_alpha   90.00
_cell.angle_beta   90.00
_cell.angle_gamma   90.00
#
_symmetry.space_group_name_H-M   'P 1'
#
loop_
_entity.id
_entity.type
_entity.pdbx_description
1 polymer ?
#
loop_
_entity_poly.entity_id
_entity_poly.type
_entity_poly.pdbx_seq_one_letter_code
_entity_poly.pdbx_strand_id
1 'polypeptide(L)'
;MKFKDWLSEWLEYYVKPRNKYRTYTNYKHQVEKHIAVKLGDYEIEDLSALELQKFVVNLSEVGLSTNTVNGIINILKNSLHLAVSVGKATKQYSDLIQRPKVREKPVESFTKQEQKRIETYIKGKNIPKLYGIILCLYTGLRIGELLSLQWSDIDLQKRIIYVSKTCRDSWVNNEYVKVIDTTKTETSERIIVFPKQLLPILKTMKQNNKSGYVVGGNTKYGAEVRSYQRTFERILKKLGIEHKGFHSLRHTFATRALECGMDVKTLSVTLGHKNPTITLKRYAHSMIEHRADMMNKIGKLLD
;
A
#
# COMPACT_ATOMS: atom_id res chain seq x y z
N MET A 1 33.70 -13.30 -13.74
CA MET A 1 32.40 -12.86 -14.32
C MET A 1 32.03 -11.52 -13.74
N LYS A 2 31.80 -10.51 -14.59
CA LYS A 2 31.34 -9.18 -14.09
C LYS A 2 30.00 -9.28 -13.38
N PHE A 3 29.85 -8.55 -12.29
CA PHE A 3 28.61 -8.62 -11.50
C PHE A 3 27.39 -8.11 -12.29
N LYS A 4 27.55 -7.13 -13.19
CA LYS A 4 26.47 -6.68 -14.08
C LYS A 4 25.94 -7.77 -15.01
N ASP A 5 26.82 -8.68 -15.48
CA ASP A 5 26.42 -9.77 -16.35
C ASP A 5 25.62 -10.81 -15.58
N TRP A 6 26.07 -11.13 -14.36
CA TRP A 6 25.30 -11.95 -13.43
C TRP A 6 23.92 -11.34 -13.11
N LEU A 7 23.85 -10.05 -12.80
CA LEU A 7 22.59 -9.38 -12.50
C LEU A 7 21.59 -9.46 -13.66
N SER A 8 22.08 -9.38 -14.89
CA SER A 8 21.27 -9.51 -16.10
C SER A 8 20.72 -10.95 -16.25
N GLU A 9 21.59 -11.97 -16.10
CA GLU A 9 21.20 -13.38 -16.08
C GLU A 9 20.17 -13.64 -14.96
N TRP A 10 20.44 -13.13 -13.75
CA TRP A 10 19.59 -13.31 -12.59
C TRP A 10 18.20 -12.72 -12.80
N LEU A 11 18.11 -11.50 -13.34
CA LEU A 11 16.83 -10.86 -13.64
C LEU A 11 16.02 -11.62 -14.66
N GLU A 12 16.64 -12.08 -15.76
CA GLU A 12 15.93 -12.73 -16.87
C GLU A 12 15.50 -14.16 -16.51
N TYR A 13 16.39 -14.96 -15.93
CA TYR A 13 16.15 -16.39 -15.75
C TYR A 13 15.56 -16.74 -14.38
N TYR A 14 15.77 -15.93 -13.34
CA TYR A 14 15.34 -16.27 -11.97
C TYR A 14 14.27 -15.33 -11.42
N VAL A 15 14.32 -14.04 -11.76
CA VAL A 15 13.34 -13.07 -11.23
C VAL A 15 12.09 -13.01 -12.11
N LYS A 16 12.26 -12.88 -13.41
CA LYS A 16 11.16 -12.70 -14.36
C LYS A 16 10.15 -13.86 -14.36
N PRO A 17 10.57 -15.14 -14.41
CA PRO A 17 9.63 -16.26 -14.44
C PRO A 17 8.84 -16.46 -13.14
N ARG A 18 9.41 -16.07 -11.99
CA ARG A 18 8.83 -16.31 -10.66
C ARG A 18 8.01 -15.17 -10.12
N ASN A 19 8.07 -14.00 -10.75
CA ASN A 19 7.49 -12.80 -10.20
C ASN A 19 6.45 -12.18 -11.13
N LYS A 20 5.46 -11.48 -10.53
CA LYS A 20 4.57 -10.64 -11.30
C LYS A 20 5.38 -9.54 -12.00
N TYR A 21 4.98 -9.17 -13.21
CA TYR A 21 5.64 -8.17 -14.06
C TYR A 21 6.11 -6.92 -13.30
N ARG A 22 5.26 -6.37 -12.40
CA ARG A 22 5.63 -5.20 -11.59
C ARG A 22 6.80 -5.45 -10.63
N THR A 23 6.88 -6.65 -10.05
CA THR A 23 8.01 -6.98 -9.16
C THR A 23 9.29 -7.07 -9.97
N TYR A 24 9.23 -7.73 -11.12
CA TYR A 24 10.34 -7.80 -12.06
C TYR A 24 10.80 -6.41 -12.50
N THR A 25 9.89 -5.55 -12.98
CA THR A 25 10.24 -4.20 -13.44
C THR A 25 10.80 -3.32 -12.33
N ASN A 26 10.29 -3.47 -11.09
CA ASN A 26 10.87 -2.79 -9.94
C ASN A 26 12.28 -3.29 -9.62
N TYR A 27 12.50 -4.60 -9.63
CA TYR A 27 13.84 -5.17 -9.41
C TYR A 27 14.81 -4.71 -10.49
N LYS A 28 14.41 -4.80 -11.76
CA LYS A 28 15.18 -4.32 -12.90
C LYS A 28 15.57 -2.85 -12.72
N HIS A 29 14.62 -1.97 -12.40
CA HIS A 29 14.87 -0.56 -12.16
C HIS A 29 15.87 -0.32 -11.01
N GLN A 30 15.73 -1.03 -9.88
CA GLN A 30 16.65 -0.88 -8.76
C GLN A 30 18.06 -1.39 -9.10
N VAL A 31 18.15 -2.49 -9.84
CA VAL A 31 19.40 -3.05 -10.31
C VAL A 31 20.09 -2.05 -11.26
N GLU A 32 19.40 -1.63 -12.31
CA GLU A 32 19.97 -0.74 -13.34
C GLU A 32 20.35 0.63 -12.78
N LYS A 33 19.52 1.21 -11.92
CA LYS A 33 19.72 2.56 -11.41
C LYS A 33 20.75 2.66 -10.28
N HIS A 34 20.87 1.63 -9.46
CA HIS A 34 21.64 1.71 -8.23
C HIS A 34 22.74 0.66 -8.14
N ILE A 35 22.43 -0.63 -8.34
CA ILE A 35 23.38 -1.71 -8.07
C ILE A 35 24.41 -1.80 -9.19
N ALA A 36 23.96 -1.93 -10.44
CA ALA A 36 24.86 -2.10 -11.58
C ALA A 36 25.77 -0.88 -11.83
N VAL A 37 25.27 0.32 -11.57
CA VAL A 37 26.05 1.57 -11.72
C VAL A 37 27.26 1.62 -10.77
N LYS A 38 27.16 1.06 -9.58
CA LYS A 38 28.19 1.14 -8.53
C LYS A 38 29.01 -0.14 -8.36
N LEU A 39 28.37 -1.28 -8.54
CA LEU A 39 29.00 -2.58 -8.29
C LEU A 39 29.17 -3.43 -9.58
N GLY A 40 28.56 -3.02 -10.68
CA GLY A 40 28.47 -3.85 -11.88
C GLY A 40 29.80 -4.21 -12.53
N ASP A 41 30.81 -3.35 -12.43
CA ASP A 41 32.13 -3.56 -13.06
C ASP A 41 33.09 -4.39 -12.21
N TYR A 42 32.74 -4.68 -10.95
CA TYR A 42 33.50 -5.63 -10.13
C TYR A 42 33.35 -7.06 -10.67
N GLU A 43 34.42 -7.85 -10.54
CA GLU A 43 34.23 -9.30 -10.59
C GLU A 43 33.43 -9.74 -9.37
N ILE A 44 32.51 -10.70 -9.55
CA ILE A 44 31.61 -11.12 -8.46
C ILE A 44 32.36 -11.66 -7.25
N GLU A 45 33.54 -12.29 -7.48
CA GLU A 45 34.41 -12.84 -6.43
C GLU A 45 35.14 -11.75 -5.63
N ASP A 46 35.29 -10.55 -6.21
CA ASP A 46 36.00 -9.42 -5.59
C ASP A 46 35.09 -8.53 -4.76
N LEU A 47 33.79 -8.82 -4.71
CA LEU A 47 32.79 -8.08 -3.92
C LEU A 47 32.96 -8.39 -2.42
N SER A 48 33.87 -7.66 -1.76
CA SER A 48 34.13 -7.80 -0.32
C SER A 48 32.99 -7.22 0.53
N ALA A 49 32.96 -7.62 1.82
CA ALA A 49 32.02 -7.05 2.81
C ALA A 49 32.16 -5.53 2.92
N LEU A 50 33.39 -4.99 2.81
CA LEU A 50 33.68 -3.57 2.89
C LEU A 50 33.09 -2.82 1.67
N GLU A 51 33.26 -3.33 0.45
CA GLU A 51 32.70 -2.71 -0.74
C GLU A 51 31.18 -2.71 -0.72
N LEU A 52 30.56 -3.79 -0.28
CA LEU A 52 29.11 -3.87 -0.09
C LEU A 52 28.61 -2.87 0.96
N GLN A 53 29.36 -2.69 2.06
CA GLN A 53 29.00 -1.72 3.10
C GLN A 53 29.18 -0.27 2.62
N LYS A 54 30.24 0.05 1.91
CA LYS A 54 30.45 1.37 1.28
C LYS A 54 29.29 1.71 0.32
N PHE A 55 28.86 0.73 -0.47
CA PHE A 55 27.69 0.90 -1.35
C PHE A 55 26.43 1.30 -0.56
N VAL A 56 26.15 0.63 0.57
CA VAL A 56 24.98 0.94 1.42
C VAL A 56 25.08 2.35 2.01
N VAL A 57 26.26 2.78 2.46
CA VAL A 57 26.48 4.14 2.96
C VAL A 57 26.20 5.16 1.85
N ASN A 58 26.74 4.96 0.66
CA ASN A 58 26.51 5.84 -0.49
C ASN A 58 25.04 5.97 -0.86
N LEU A 59 24.24 4.87 -0.81
CA LEU A 59 22.79 4.95 -1.04
C LEU A 59 22.06 5.88 -0.04
N SER A 60 22.55 5.94 1.19
CA SER A 60 22.00 6.81 2.22
C SER A 60 22.42 8.27 2.02
N GLU A 61 23.67 8.51 1.61
CA GLU A 61 24.23 9.86 1.33
C GLU A 61 23.55 10.54 0.15
N VAL A 62 23.14 9.78 -0.89
CA VAL A 62 22.36 10.33 -2.01
C VAL A 62 20.89 10.60 -1.66
N GLY A 63 20.51 10.51 -0.39
CA GLY A 63 19.21 10.91 0.14
C GLY A 63 18.07 9.90 -0.08
N LEU A 64 18.37 8.64 -0.37
CA LEU A 64 17.34 7.62 -0.46
C LEU A 64 16.72 7.32 0.90
N SER A 65 15.41 7.08 0.92
CA SER A 65 14.73 6.69 2.16
C SER A 65 15.28 5.36 2.67
N THR A 66 15.35 5.19 3.99
CA THR A 66 15.81 3.96 4.65
C THR A 66 15.08 2.71 4.15
N ASN A 67 13.78 2.83 3.85
CA ASN A 67 13.00 1.73 3.28
C ASN A 67 13.44 1.38 1.85
N THR A 68 13.79 2.39 1.04
CA THR A 68 14.32 2.18 -0.31
C THR A 68 15.68 1.51 -0.25
N VAL A 69 16.58 1.99 0.62
CA VAL A 69 17.90 1.38 0.84
C VAL A 69 17.76 -0.09 1.26
N ASN A 70 16.91 -0.37 2.24
CA ASN A 70 16.66 -1.76 2.68
C ASN A 70 16.05 -2.64 1.58
N GLY A 71 15.21 -2.05 0.70
CA GLY A 71 14.70 -2.73 -0.50
C GLY A 71 15.83 -3.12 -1.47
N ILE A 72 16.75 -2.20 -1.75
CA ILE A 72 17.92 -2.45 -2.61
C ILE A 72 18.84 -3.51 -2.00
N ILE A 73 19.09 -3.44 -0.69
CA ILE A 73 19.88 -4.46 0.03
C ILE A 73 19.24 -5.85 -0.12
N ASN A 74 17.91 -5.97 -0.03
CA ASN A 74 17.24 -7.26 -0.24
C ASN A 74 17.46 -7.81 -1.65
N ILE A 75 17.39 -6.96 -2.67
CA ILE A 75 17.64 -7.37 -4.06
C ILE A 75 19.09 -7.84 -4.21
N LEU A 76 20.05 -7.07 -3.69
CA LEU A 76 21.47 -7.39 -3.70
C LEU A 76 21.76 -8.73 -3.01
N LYS A 77 21.24 -8.91 -1.78
CA LYS A 77 21.39 -10.17 -1.04
C LYS A 77 20.83 -11.36 -1.81
N ASN A 78 19.61 -11.24 -2.33
CA ASN A 78 18.97 -12.33 -3.07
C ASN A 78 19.76 -12.72 -4.32
N SER A 79 20.35 -11.76 -5.03
CA SER A 79 21.15 -12.05 -6.22
C SER A 79 22.48 -12.74 -5.85
N LEU A 80 23.18 -12.27 -4.81
CA LEU A 80 24.46 -12.83 -4.37
C LEU A 80 24.29 -14.23 -3.74
N HIS A 81 23.26 -14.44 -2.92
CA HIS A 81 22.95 -15.77 -2.39
C HIS A 81 22.70 -16.79 -3.50
N LEU A 82 21.93 -16.39 -4.51
CA LEU A 82 21.68 -17.29 -5.63
C LEU A 82 22.94 -17.53 -6.45
N ALA A 83 23.81 -16.53 -6.64
CA ALA A 83 25.07 -16.69 -7.36
C ALA A 83 25.94 -17.81 -6.74
N VAL A 84 26.05 -17.83 -5.43
CA VAL A 84 26.75 -18.91 -4.72
C VAL A 84 26.02 -20.26 -4.90
N SER A 85 24.70 -20.28 -4.73
CA SER A 85 23.91 -21.51 -4.85
C SER A 85 24.00 -22.17 -6.22
N VAL A 86 24.23 -21.39 -7.30
CA VAL A 86 24.34 -21.89 -8.68
C VAL A 86 25.80 -21.96 -9.16
N GLY A 87 26.78 -21.79 -8.29
CA GLY A 87 28.20 -21.92 -8.60
C GLY A 87 28.80 -20.77 -9.44
N LYS A 88 28.14 -19.60 -9.50
CA LYS A 88 28.65 -18.40 -10.17
C LYS A 88 29.61 -17.58 -9.29
N ALA A 89 29.56 -17.83 -7.98
CA ALA A 89 30.50 -17.29 -7.00
C ALA A 89 30.78 -18.34 -5.92
N THR A 90 31.98 -18.28 -5.32
CA THR A 90 32.37 -19.21 -4.23
C THR A 90 32.01 -18.67 -2.87
N LYS A 91 31.97 -17.34 -2.70
CA LYS A 91 31.68 -16.64 -1.45
C LYS A 91 30.73 -15.47 -1.70
N GLN A 92 29.98 -15.13 -0.65
CA GLN A 92 29.22 -13.88 -0.61
C GLN A 92 29.25 -13.29 0.80
N TYR A 93 29.37 -12.00 0.88
CA TYR A 93 29.50 -11.26 2.13
C TYR A 93 28.28 -10.38 2.45
N SER A 94 27.21 -10.51 1.67
CA SER A 94 26.03 -9.65 1.82
C SER A 94 25.32 -9.81 3.17
N ASP A 95 25.53 -10.92 3.88
CA ASP A 95 24.97 -11.13 5.22
C ASP A 95 25.65 -10.28 6.29
N LEU A 96 26.87 -9.84 6.04
CA LEU A 96 27.61 -8.94 6.92
C LEU A 96 27.19 -7.46 6.77
N ILE A 97 26.35 -7.14 5.78
CA ILE A 97 25.86 -5.78 5.58
C ILE A 97 25.04 -5.32 6.77
N GLN A 98 25.47 -4.21 7.36
CA GLN A 98 24.70 -3.52 8.39
C GLN A 98 23.63 -2.63 7.76
N ARG A 99 22.38 -2.91 8.10
CA ARG A 99 21.24 -2.17 7.56
C ARG A 99 21.02 -0.87 8.32
N PRO A 100 20.67 0.22 7.62
CA PRO A 100 20.27 1.44 8.32
C PRO A 100 18.99 1.18 9.12
N LYS A 101 18.95 1.72 10.34
CA LYS A 101 17.78 1.59 11.23
C LYS A 101 16.57 2.33 10.65
N VAL A 102 15.46 1.63 10.49
CA VAL A 102 14.20 2.23 10.09
C VAL A 102 13.60 2.97 11.30
N ARG A 103 13.46 4.28 11.20
CA ARG A 103 12.63 5.03 12.15
C ARG A 103 11.18 4.87 11.71
N GLU A 104 10.38 4.20 12.52
CA GLU A 104 8.95 4.10 12.26
C GLU A 104 8.32 5.50 12.33
N LYS A 105 7.73 5.93 11.24
CA LYS A 105 6.94 7.17 11.23
C LYS A 105 5.57 6.87 11.85
N PRO A 106 5.04 7.81 12.67
CA PRO A 106 3.67 7.69 13.16
C PRO A 106 2.69 7.50 12.00
N VAL A 107 1.62 6.76 12.26
CA VAL A 107 0.58 6.55 11.26
C VAL A 107 -0.17 7.87 11.04
N GLU A 108 -0.10 8.37 9.82
CA GLU A 108 -0.81 9.58 9.43
C GLU A 108 -2.31 9.27 9.27
N SER A 109 -3.12 9.69 10.21
CA SER A 109 -4.59 9.68 10.12
C SER A 109 -5.12 11.11 10.08
N PHE A 110 -6.33 11.29 9.57
CA PHE A 110 -7.03 12.58 9.64
C PHE A 110 -7.65 12.74 11.02
N THR A 111 -7.61 13.96 11.58
CA THR A 111 -8.36 14.32 12.77
C THR A 111 -9.87 14.26 12.50
N LYS A 112 -10.69 14.18 13.54
CA LYS A 112 -12.16 14.23 13.40
C LYS A 112 -12.64 15.48 12.65
N GLN A 113 -11.98 16.62 12.90
CA GLN A 113 -12.28 17.89 12.24
C GLN A 113 -11.89 17.87 10.76
N GLU A 114 -10.68 17.40 10.42
CA GLU A 114 -10.24 17.26 9.03
C GLU A 114 -11.15 16.30 8.25
N GLN A 115 -11.50 15.15 8.84
CA GLN A 115 -12.43 14.20 8.25
C GLN A 115 -13.79 14.85 7.95
N LYS A 116 -14.37 15.56 8.92
CA LYS A 116 -15.64 16.27 8.75
C LYS A 116 -15.56 17.31 7.62
N ARG A 117 -14.46 18.07 7.54
CA ARG A 117 -14.23 19.05 6.45
C ARG A 117 -14.18 18.40 5.08
N ILE A 118 -13.48 17.26 4.95
CA ILE A 118 -13.41 16.47 3.70
C ILE A 118 -14.80 15.99 3.31
N GLU A 119 -15.55 15.39 4.24
CA GLU A 119 -16.90 14.88 3.98
C GLU A 119 -17.88 15.99 3.59
N THR A 120 -17.87 17.12 4.29
CA THR A 120 -18.73 18.27 3.98
C THR A 120 -18.42 18.85 2.59
N TYR A 121 -17.14 19.00 2.26
CA TYR A 121 -16.74 19.47 0.93
C TYR A 121 -17.20 18.54 -0.18
N ILE A 122 -17.04 17.22 -0.01
CA ILE A 122 -17.44 16.24 -1.03
C ILE A 122 -18.97 16.24 -1.20
N LYS A 123 -19.71 16.22 -0.11
CA LYS A 123 -21.19 16.28 -0.15
C LYS A 123 -21.69 17.56 -0.82
N GLY A 124 -21.09 18.71 -0.50
CA GLY A 124 -21.45 20.00 -1.10
C GLY A 124 -21.15 20.09 -2.59
N LYS A 125 -20.16 19.34 -3.11
CA LYS A 125 -19.87 19.27 -4.54
C LYS A 125 -20.81 18.37 -5.33
N ASN A 126 -21.43 17.42 -4.69
CA ASN A 126 -22.34 16.42 -5.29
C ASN A 126 -21.78 15.76 -6.57
N ILE A 127 -20.48 15.50 -6.60
CA ILE A 127 -19.80 14.83 -7.72
C ILE A 127 -19.65 13.34 -7.37
N PRO A 128 -20.36 12.42 -8.03
CA PRO A 128 -20.44 11.01 -7.65
C PRO A 128 -19.10 10.33 -7.45
N LYS A 129 -18.11 10.58 -8.34
CA LYS A 129 -16.77 9.98 -8.20
C LYS A 129 -16.05 10.35 -6.91
N LEU A 130 -16.33 11.51 -6.31
CA LEU A 130 -15.68 11.95 -5.08
C LEU A 130 -16.18 11.18 -3.85
N TYR A 131 -17.39 10.64 -3.90
CA TYR A 131 -17.93 9.82 -2.81
C TYR A 131 -17.13 8.54 -2.54
N GLY A 132 -16.31 8.08 -3.48
CA GLY A 132 -15.36 7.00 -3.25
C GLY A 132 -14.35 7.31 -2.12
N ILE A 133 -14.01 8.58 -1.89
CA ILE A 133 -13.17 9.01 -0.76
C ILE A 133 -13.91 8.77 0.56
N ILE A 134 -15.20 9.13 0.63
CA ILE A 134 -16.04 8.86 1.80
C ILE A 134 -16.17 7.34 2.00
N LEU A 135 -16.35 6.58 0.93
CA LEU A 135 -16.41 5.13 1.03
C LEU A 135 -15.14 4.55 1.68
N CYS A 136 -13.95 5.04 1.32
CA CYS A 136 -12.70 4.62 1.96
C CYS A 136 -12.63 5.01 3.44
N LEU A 137 -13.13 6.19 3.83
CA LEU A 137 -13.18 6.63 5.23
C LEU A 137 -14.05 5.73 6.12
N TYR A 138 -15.06 5.07 5.53
CA TYR A 138 -16.01 4.24 6.28
C TYR A 138 -15.82 2.73 6.09
N THR A 139 -14.91 2.30 5.23
CA THR A 139 -14.69 0.88 4.91
C THR A 139 -13.23 0.44 4.97
N GLY A 140 -12.31 1.40 4.97
CA GLY A 140 -10.88 1.11 4.94
C GLY A 140 -10.38 0.47 3.64
N LEU A 141 -11.11 0.54 2.54
CA LEU A 141 -10.69 0.04 1.24
C LEU A 141 -9.34 0.65 0.81
N ARG A 142 -8.48 -0.17 0.20
CA ARG A 142 -7.30 0.35 -0.50
C ARG A 142 -7.72 1.03 -1.80
N ILE A 143 -6.96 2.01 -2.29
CA ILE A 143 -7.29 2.72 -3.53
C ILE A 143 -7.50 1.77 -4.72
N GLY A 144 -6.65 0.75 -4.86
CA GLY A 144 -6.78 -0.24 -5.92
C GLY A 144 -8.04 -1.09 -5.80
N GLU A 145 -8.46 -1.43 -4.58
CA GLU A 145 -9.71 -2.13 -4.30
C GLU A 145 -10.91 -1.25 -4.62
N LEU A 146 -10.91 0.01 -4.13
CA LEU A 146 -11.95 0.98 -4.43
C LEU A 146 -12.19 1.16 -5.93
N LEU A 147 -11.09 1.37 -6.68
CA LEU A 147 -11.19 1.68 -8.11
C LEU A 147 -11.44 0.47 -9.00
N SER A 148 -11.27 -0.76 -8.49
CA SER A 148 -11.68 -2.00 -9.17
C SER A 148 -13.10 -2.44 -8.80
N LEU A 149 -13.74 -1.81 -7.81
CA LEU A 149 -15.04 -2.20 -7.29
C LEU A 149 -16.14 -1.93 -8.32
N GLN A 150 -16.97 -2.93 -8.57
CA GLN A 150 -18.13 -2.87 -9.45
C GLN A 150 -19.43 -2.89 -8.64
N TRP A 151 -20.54 -2.46 -9.24
CA TRP A 151 -21.83 -2.50 -8.58
C TRP A 151 -22.32 -3.92 -8.30
N SER A 152 -21.87 -4.91 -9.05
CA SER A 152 -22.09 -6.34 -8.78
C SER A 152 -21.42 -6.84 -7.49
N ASP A 153 -20.38 -6.13 -7.02
CA ASP A 153 -19.65 -6.48 -5.81
C ASP A 153 -20.31 -5.88 -4.54
N ILE A 154 -21.44 -5.12 -4.69
CA ILE A 154 -22.12 -4.45 -3.57
C ILE A 154 -23.57 -4.94 -3.44
N ASP A 155 -23.89 -5.53 -2.29
CA ASP A 155 -25.26 -5.79 -1.88
C ASP A 155 -25.74 -4.66 -0.95
N LEU A 156 -26.60 -3.79 -1.50
CA LEU A 156 -27.14 -2.66 -0.75
C LEU A 156 -28.18 -3.07 0.33
N GLN A 157 -28.85 -4.21 0.16
CA GLN A 157 -29.83 -4.71 1.14
C GLN A 157 -29.13 -5.28 2.36
N LYS A 158 -28.14 -6.15 2.14
CA LYS A 158 -27.30 -6.73 3.20
C LYS A 158 -26.25 -5.78 3.72
N ARG A 159 -25.99 -4.65 3.04
CA ARG A 159 -24.95 -3.67 3.34
C ARG A 159 -23.56 -4.28 3.36
N ILE A 160 -23.24 -5.07 2.35
CA ILE A 160 -21.94 -5.73 2.22
C ILE A 160 -21.26 -5.39 0.91
N ILE A 161 -19.93 -5.37 0.96
CA ILE A 161 -19.03 -5.20 -0.17
C ILE A 161 -18.14 -6.44 -0.24
N TYR A 162 -18.11 -7.10 -1.39
CA TYR A 162 -17.20 -8.20 -1.70
C TYR A 162 -15.91 -7.63 -2.31
N VAL A 163 -14.82 -7.79 -1.61
CA VAL A 163 -13.49 -7.34 -2.08
C VAL A 163 -12.71 -8.54 -2.59
N SER A 164 -12.58 -8.69 -3.90
CA SER A 164 -11.85 -9.79 -4.56
C SER A 164 -10.86 -9.31 -5.59
N LYS A 165 -10.89 -8.02 -5.94
CA LYS A 165 -10.09 -7.43 -7.02
C LYS A 165 -9.32 -6.21 -6.52
N THR A 166 -8.23 -5.92 -7.20
CA THR A 166 -7.48 -4.68 -7.04
C THR A 166 -7.03 -4.18 -8.40
N CYS A 167 -6.89 -2.89 -8.56
CA CYS A 167 -6.33 -2.34 -9.78
C CYS A 167 -5.06 -1.52 -9.51
N ARG A 168 -4.30 -1.35 -10.56
CA ARG A 168 -3.12 -0.50 -10.63
C ARG A 168 -2.97 0.08 -12.02
N ASP A 169 -2.28 1.18 -12.10
CA ASP A 169 -1.86 1.73 -13.38
C ASP A 169 -0.53 1.05 -13.78
N SER A 170 -0.37 0.76 -15.05
CA SER A 170 0.83 0.13 -15.61
C SER A 170 1.08 0.65 -17.02
N TRP A 171 2.35 0.66 -17.44
CA TRP A 171 2.74 0.88 -18.83
C TRP A 171 2.75 -0.48 -19.54
N VAL A 172 2.00 -0.57 -20.61
CA VAL A 172 1.94 -1.76 -21.48
C VAL A 172 2.00 -1.25 -22.92
N ASN A 173 2.98 -1.70 -23.71
CA ASN A 173 3.17 -1.29 -25.11
C ASN A 173 3.18 0.24 -25.30
N ASN A 174 3.91 0.95 -24.44
CA ASN A 174 4.00 2.42 -24.43
C ASN A 174 2.68 3.15 -24.15
N GLU A 175 1.65 2.46 -23.70
CA GLU A 175 0.39 3.05 -23.26
C GLU A 175 0.20 2.90 -21.76
N TYR A 176 -0.43 3.92 -21.16
CA TYR A 176 -0.77 3.93 -19.75
C TYR A 176 -2.13 3.25 -19.57
N VAL A 177 -2.12 2.03 -19.04
CA VAL A 177 -3.32 1.20 -18.90
C VAL A 177 -3.61 0.87 -17.45
N LYS A 178 -4.90 0.80 -17.13
CA LYS A 178 -5.38 0.27 -15.86
C LYS A 178 -5.43 -1.26 -15.94
N VAL A 179 -4.63 -1.91 -15.12
CA VAL A 179 -4.61 -3.38 -14.98
C VAL A 179 -5.41 -3.76 -13.74
N ILE A 180 -6.38 -4.66 -13.91
CA ILE A 180 -7.16 -5.23 -12.83
C ILE A 180 -6.60 -6.63 -12.56
N ASP A 181 -6.13 -6.84 -11.34
CA ASP A 181 -5.63 -8.12 -10.85
C ASP A 181 -6.62 -8.68 -9.83
N THR A 182 -6.75 -10.00 -9.75
CA THR A 182 -7.30 -10.65 -8.56
C THR A 182 -6.41 -10.35 -7.36
N THR A 183 -6.96 -10.36 -6.16
CA THR A 183 -6.17 -10.17 -4.94
C THR A 183 -5.08 -11.24 -4.85
N LYS A 184 -3.89 -10.84 -4.35
CA LYS A 184 -2.66 -11.70 -4.38
C LYS A 184 -2.75 -12.95 -3.50
N THR A 185 -3.73 -13.05 -2.62
CA THR A 185 -3.84 -14.13 -1.63
C THR A 185 -5.32 -14.33 -1.24
N GLU A 186 -5.72 -15.54 -0.92
CA GLU A 186 -7.04 -15.87 -0.37
C GLU A 186 -7.42 -14.98 0.82
N THR A 187 -6.46 -14.63 1.67
CA THR A 187 -6.67 -13.71 2.81
C THR A 187 -6.99 -12.27 2.42
N SER A 188 -6.83 -11.90 1.14
CA SER A 188 -7.19 -10.56 0.64
C SER A 188 -8.63 -10.49 0.15
N GLU A 189 -9.25 -11.63 -0.14
CA GLU A 189 -10.68 -11.72 -0.40
C GLU A 189 -11.43 -11.62 0.92
N ARG A 190 -12.36 -10.71 0.98
CA ARG A 190 -13.10 -10.43 2.21
C ARG A 190 -14.42 -9.74 1.97
N ILE A 191 -15.28 -9.86 2.96
CA ILE A 191 -16.54 -9.13 3.03
C ILE A 191 -16.35 -7.94 3.99
N ILE A 192 -16.78 -6.76 3.57
CA ILE A 192 -16.85 -5.57 4.42
C ILE A 192 -18.32 -5.23 4.63
N VAL A 193 -18.74 -5.16 5.88
CA VAL A 193 -20.05 -4.63 6.24
C VAL A 193 -19.94 -3.11 6.37
N PHE A 194 -20.81 -2.36 5.70
CA PHE A 194 -20.78 -0.90 5.75
C PHE A 194 -21.94 -0.31 6.55
N PRO A 195 -21.77 0.85 7.20
CA PRO A 195 -22.79 1.47 8.04
C PRO A 195 -23.96 2.02 7.22
N LYS A 196 -25.15 2.09 7.85
CA LYS A 196 -26.40 2.58 7.22
C LYS A 196 -26.24 3.97 6.58
N GLN A 197 -25.40 4.81 7.13
CA GLN A 197 -25.11 6.17 6.66
C GLN A 197 -24.52 6.24 5.24
N LEU A 198 -23.92 5.16 4.75
CA LEU A 198 -23.44 5.07 3.38
C LEU A 198 -24.52 4.74 2.34
N LEU A 199 -25.68 4.21 2.75
CA LEU A 199 -26.73 3.81 1.80
C LEU A 199 -27.19 4.95 0.87
N PRO A 200 -27.54 6.16 1.37
CA PRO A 200 -27.95 7.26 0.47
C PRO A 200 -26.83 7.63 -0.53
N ILE A 201 -25.58 7.66 -0.05
CA ILE A 201 -24.42 7.97 -0.88
C ILE A 201 -24.26 6.94 -2.00
N LEU A 202 -24.29 5.64 -1.65
CA LEU A 202 -24.15 4.56 -2.64
C LEU A 202 -25.32 4.54 -3.65
N LYS A 203 -26.54 4.83 -3.21
CA LYS A 203 -27.69 4.95 -4.10
C LYS A 203 -27.50 6.10 -5.09
N THR A 204 -27.07 7.29 -4.63
CA THR A 204 -26.76 8.44 -5.50
C THR A 204 -25.63 8.12 -6.49
N MET A 205 -24.58 7.46 -6.03
CA MET A 205 -23.49 7.02 -6.91
C MET A 205 -23.97 6.07 -8.01
N LYS A 206 -24.83 5.11 -7.65
CA LYS A 206 -25.36 4.10 -8.58
C LYS A 206 -26.28 4.72 -9.64
N GLN A 207 -27.15 5.62 -9.25
CA GLN A 207 -28.08 6.31 -10.18
C GLN A 207 -27.36 7.14 -11.24
N ASN A 208 -26.25 7.76 -10.86
CA ASN A 208 -25.48 8.67 -11.73
C ASN A 208 -24.32 8.00 -12.47
N ASN A 209 -24.22 6.66 -12.43
CA ASN A 209 -23.07 5.95 -12.96
C ASN A 209 -23.46 4.85 -13.96
N LYS A 210 -23.09 5.05 -15.23
CA LYS A 210 -23.33 4.10 -16.34
C LYS A 210 -22.14 3.14 -16.58
N SER A 211 -21.02 3.30 -15.88
CA SER A 211 -19.78 2.59 -16.22
C SER A 211 -19.67 1.17 -15.62
N GLY A 212 -20.60 0.75 -14.78
CA GLY A 212 -20.52 -0.51 -14.04
C GLY A 212 -19.57 -0.46 -12.81
N TYR A 213 -18.57 0.43 -12.82
CA TYR A 213 -17.66 0.65 -11.69
C TYR A 213 -18.26 1.61 -10.66
N VAL A 214 -18.02 1.36 -9.36
CA VAL A 214 -18.54 2.22 -8.27
C VAL A 214 -17.95 3.63 -8.36
N VAL A 215 -16.65 3.74 -8.59
CA VAL A 215 -16.00 5.00 -8.91
C VAL A 215 -15.84 5.07 -10.42
N GLY A 216 -16.88 5.61 -11.05
CA GLY A 216 -16.90 5.83 -12.49
C GLY A 216 -15.96 6.96 -12.92
N GLY A 217 -15.62 6.95 -14.18
CA GLY A 217 -14.89 7.98 -14.89
C GLY A 217 -15.38 8.03 -16.34
N ASN A 218 -14.81 8.90 -17.13
CA ASN A 218 -15.14 9.02 -18.56
C ASN A 218 -14.55 7.86 -19.41
N THR A 219 -13.91 6.88 -18.77
CA THR A 219 -13.30 5.74 -19.43
C THR A 219 -14.08 4.45 -19.20
N LYS A 220 -14.02 3.53 -20.15
CA LYS A 220 -14.61 2.18 -20.08
C LYS A 220 -14.20 1.40 -18.80
N TYR A 221 -13.06 1.76 -18.23
CA TYR A 221 -12.46 1.05 -17.08
C TYR A 221 -12.57 1.82 -15.74
N GLY A 222 -13.42 2.85 -15.66
CA GLY A 222 -13.54 3.70 -14.47
C GLY A 222 -12.34 4.65 -14.27
N ALA A 223 -12.14 5.13 -13.05
CA ALA A 223 -11.08 6.08 -12.75
C ALA A 223 -9.70 5.40 -12.64
N GLU A 224 -8.66 6.09 -13.12
CA GLU A 224 -7.25 5.68 -12.97
C GLU A 224 -6.73 6.01 -11.58
N VAL A 225 -5.81 5.18 -11.06
CA VAL A 225 -5.29 5.30 -9.68
C VAL A 225 -4.59 6.63 -9.47
N ARG A 226 -3.65 7.00 -10.34
CA ARG A 226 -2.87 8.24 -10.19
C ARG A 226 -3.71 9.50 -10.37
N SER A 227 -4.66 9.47 -11.30
CA SER A 227 -5.60 10.57 -11.52
C SER A 227 -6.49 10.78 -10.29
N TYR A 228 -6.94 9.69 -9.67
CA TYR A 228 -7.78 9.76 -8.46
C TYR A 228 -7.00 10.24 -7.23
N GLN A 229 -5.74 9.81 -7.07
CA GLN A 229 -4.84 10.32 -6.03
C GLN A 229 -4.64 11.83 -6.17
N ARG A 230 -4.30 12.32 -7.38
CA ARG A 230 -4.17 13.76 -7.66
C ARG A 230 -5.45 14.55 -7.37
N THR A 231 -6.62 13.94 -7.62
CA THR A 231 -7.91 14.55 -7.28
C THR A 231 -8.05 14.72 -5.77
N PHE A 232 -7.67 13.70 -4.99
CA PHE A 232 -7.67 13.76 -3.53
C PHE A 232 -6.68 14.81 -3.00
N GLU A 233 -5.46 14.84 -3.51
CA GLU A 233 -4.43 15.83 -3.14
C GLU A 233 -4.92 17.26 -3.38
N ARG A 234 -5.59 17.52 -4.53
CA ARG A 234 -6.21 18.83 -4.80
C ARG A 234 -7.30 19.21 -3.82
N ILE A 235 -8.08 18.23 -3.35
CA ILE A 235 -9.10 18.46 -2.32
C ILE A 235 -8.43 18.86 -1.00
N LEU A 236 -7.41 18.14 -0.55
CA LEU A 236 -6.67 18.48 0.67
C LEU A 236 -6.08 19.90 0.60
N LYS A 237 -5.41 20.22 -0.51
CA LYS A 237 -4.85 21.57 -0.74
C LYS A 237 -5.93 22.64 -0.69
N LYS A 238 -7.10 22.42 -1.32
CA LYS A 238 -8.22 23.37 -1.30
C LYS A 238 -8.80 23.58 0.10
N LEU A 239 -8.76 22.55 0.92
CA LEU A 239 -9.22 22.61 2.31
C LEU A 239 -8.16 23.13 3.27
N GLY A 240 -6.93 23.43 2.82
CA GLY A 240 -5.82 23.79 3.69
C GLY A 240 -5.48 22.69 4.69
N ILE A 241 -5.64 21.42 4.30
CA ILE A 241 -5.26 20.26 5.09
C ILE A 241 -3.88 19.82 4.63
N GLU A 242 -2.99 19.56 5.60
CA GLU A 242 -1.65 19.05 5.32
C GLU A 242 -1.69 17.81 4.42
N HIS A 243 -0.72 17.71 3.51
CA HIS A 243 -0.66 16.61 2.56
C HIS A 243 -0.49 15.27 3.30
N LYS A 244 -1.47 14.41 3.15
CA LYS A 244 -1.44 13.01 3.56
C LYS A 244 -1.79 12.14 2.36
N GLY A 245 -1.05 11.06 2.13
CA GLY A 245 -1.29 10.16 1.01
C GLY A 245 -2.68 9.52 1.07
N PHE A 246 -3.21 9.04 -0.06
CA PHE A 246 -4.56 8.43 -0.11
C PHE A 246 -4.74 7.29 0.91
N HIS A 247 -3.67 6.58 1.25
CA HIS A 247 -3.71 5.49 2.24
C HIS A 247 -4.07 5.96 3.65
N SER A 248 -3.89 7.25 3.95
CA SER A 248 -4.30 7.86 5.23
C SER A 248 -5.81 7.80 5.48
N LEU A 249 -6.65 7.70 4.42
CA LEU A 249 -8.08 7.45 4.59
C LEU A 249 -8.34 6.09 5.27
N ARG A 250 -7.63 5.06 4.86
CA ARG A 250 -7.70 3.74 5.49
C ARG A 250 -7.14 3.75 6.90
N HIS A 251 -6.07 4.50 7.14
CA HIS A 251 -5.54 4.68 8.49
C HIS A 251 -6.56 5.39 9.40
N THR A 252 -7.23 6.41 8.87
CA THR A 252 -8.30 7.11 9.59
C THR A 252 -9.45 6.16 9.94
N PHE A 253 -9.91 5.34 8.99
CA PHE A 253 -10.91 4.31 9.27
C PHE A 253 -10.47 3.39 10.43
N ALA A 254 -9.23 2.87 10.35
CA ALA A 254 -8.72 1.95 11.36
C ALA A 254 -8.63 2.60 12.76
N THR A 255 -8.15 3.85 12.83
CA THR A 255 -8.10 4.62 14.08
C THR A 255 -9.50 4.83 14.64
N ARG A 256 -10.48 5.26 13.82
CA ARG A 256 -11.88 5.46 14.26
C ARG A 256 -12.53 4.15 14.69
N ALA A 257 -12.28 3.05 13.98
CA ALA A 257 -12.82 1.74 14.34
C ALA A 257 -12.36 1.31 15.75
N LEU A 258 -11.06 1.49 16.06
CA LEU A 258 -10.51 1.19 17.39
C LEU A 258 -11.05 2.15 18.46
N GLU A 259 -11.15 3.45 18.17
CA GLU A 259 -11.78 4.42 19.08
C GLU A 259 -13.25 4.08 19.38
N CYS A 260 -13.97 3.48 18.42
CA CYS A 260 -15.33 2.99 18.61
C CYS A 260 -15.41 1.62 19.28
N GLY A 261 -14.29 1.02 19.69
CA GLY A 261 -14.28 -0.25 20.42
C GLY A 261 -14.21 -1.50 19.53
N MET A 262 -13.97 -1.37 18.23
CA MET A 262 -13.75 -2.53 17.37
C MET A 262 -12.49 -3.27 17.82
N ASP A 263 -12.56 -4.58 18.03
CA ASP A 263 -11.39 -5.38 18.40
C ASP A 263 -10.40 -5.50 17.24
N VAL A 264 -9.12 -5.73 17.59
CA VAL A 264 -8.02 -5.78 16.62
C VAL A 264 -8.17 -6.90 15.59
N LYS A 265 -8.75 -8.04 15.97
CA LYS A 265 -8.96 -9.18 15.08
C LYS A 265 -10.02 -8.85 14.03
N THR A 266 -11.15 -8.33 14.45
CA THR A 266 -12.24 -7.87 13.55
C THR A 266 -11.73 -6.77 12.61
N LEU A 267 -10.98 -5.78 13.13
CA LEU A 267 -10.37 -4.74 12.30
C LEU A 267 -9.38 -5.34 11.29
N SER A 268 -8.53 -6.27 11.70
CA SER A 268 -7.55 -6.93 10.83
C SER A 268 -8.23 -7.67 9.67
N VAL A 269 -9.30 -8.40 9.94
CA VAL A 269 -10.11 -9.09 8.94
C VAL A 269 -10.77 -8.08 8.00
N THR A 270 -11.41 -7.04 8.52
CA THR A 270 -12.04 -5.96 7.73
C THR A 270 -11.04 -5.29 6.80
N LEU A 271 -9.83 -5.03 7.29
CA LEU A 271 -8.76 -4.47 6.50
C LEU A 271 -8.12 -5.47 5.53
N GLY A 272 -8.25 -6.78 5.73
CA GLY A 272 -7.55 -7.81 4.96
C GLY A 272 -6.04 -7.76 5.20
N HIS A 273 -5.63 -7.74 6.45
CA HIS A 273 -4.24 -7.94 6.87
C HIS A 273 -3.99 -9.43 7.10
N LYS A 274 -2.91 -9.97 6.53
CA LYS A 274 -2.52 -11.38 6.72
C LYS A 274 -2.25 -11.74 8.18
N ASN A 275 -1.76 -10.77 8.96
CA ASN A 275 -1.40 -10.95 10.34
C ASN A 275 -1.95 -9.80 11.18
N PRO A 276 -2.75 -10.09 12.23
CA PRO A 276 -3.25 -9.09 13.18
C PRO A 276 -2.15 -8.26 13.84
N THR A 277 -0.94 -8.80 13.96
CA THR A 277 0.23 -8.08 14.51
C THR A 277 0.54 -6.80 13.72
N ILE A 278 0.25 -6.79 12.42
CA ILE A 278 0.42 -5.58 11.57
C ILE A 278 -0.53 -4.48 12.05
N THR A 279 -1.78 -4.83 12.34
CA THR A 279 -2.78 -3.90 12.87
C THR A 279 -2.39 -3.42 14.26
N LEU A 280 -2.00 -4.35 15.14
CA LEU A 280 -1.60 -4.04 16.51
C LEU A 280 -0.39 -3.08 16.54
N LYS A 281 0.71 -3.42 15.89
CA LYS A 281 1.91 -2.57 15.85
C LYS A 281 1.61 -1.17 15.30
N ARG A 282 0.79 -1.09 14.25
CA ARG A 282 0.53 0.17 13.55
C ARG A 282 -0.40 1.12 14.31
N TYR A 283 -1.34 0.59 15.10
CA TYR A 283 -2.37 1.38 15.77
C TYR A 283 -2.33 1.30 17.29
N ALA A 284 -1.29 0.68 17.89
CA ALA A 284 -1.15 0.55 19.35
C ALA A 284 -1.21 1.89 20.10
N HIS A 285 -0.68 2.95 19.50
CA HIS A 285 -0.66 4.29 20.12
C HIS A 285 -2.07 4.92 20.24
N SER A 286 -2.97 4.66 19.28
CA SER A 286 -4.34 5.17 19.32
C SER A 286 -5.23 4.46 20.35
N MET A 287 -4.71 3.43 21.03
CA MET A 287 -5.43 2.66 22.03
C MET A 287 -5.28 3.20 23.47
N ILE A 288 -4.49 4.26 23.72
CA ILE A 288 -4.25 4.73 25.09
C ILE A 288 -5.52 5.33 25.71
N GLU A 289 -6.23 6.21 24.99
CA GLU A 289 -7.50 6.77 25.44
C GLU A 289 -8.55 5.67 25.62
N HIS A 290 -8.61 4.73 24.69
CA HIS A 290 -9.51 3.58 24.78
C HIS A 290 -9.21 2.68 26.00
N ARG A 291 -7.94 2.54 26.42
CA ARG A 291 -7.59 1.80 27.65
C ARG A 291 -8.17 2.48 28.88
N ALA A 292 -8.11 3.80 28.99
CA ALA A 292 -8.70 4.54 30.10
C ALA A 292 -10.21 4.32 30.18
N ASP A 293 -10.92 4.40 29.03
CA ASP A 293 -12.36 4.13 28.98
C ASP A 293 -12.70 2.68 29.37
N MET A 294 -11.89 1.72 28.95
CA MET A 294 -12.09 0.32 29.34
C MET A 294 -11.83 0.10 30.83
N MET A 295 -10.78 0.71 31.40
CA MET A 295 -10.53 0.65 32.82
C MET A 295 -11.66 1.27 33.63
N ASN A 296 -12.23 2.40 33.18
CA ASN A 296 -13.39 3.02 33.81
C ASN A 296 -14.65 2.11 33.75
N LYS A 297 -14.82 1.34 32.66
CA LYS A 297 -15.92 0.36 32.56
C LYS A 297 -15.71 -0.83 33.51
N ILE A 298 -14.47 -1.28 33.68
CA ILE A 298 -14.14 -2.34 34.64
C ILE A 298 -14.43 -1.84 36.08
N GLY A 299 -14.01 -0.59 36.40
CA GLY A 299 -14.31 0.00 37.70
C GLY A 299 -15.81 0.00 38.02
N LYS A 300 -16.64 0.38 37.05
CA LYS A 300 -18.13 0.36 37.20
C LYS A 300 -18.74 -1.04 37.33
N LEU A 301 -18.04 -2.11 37.00
CA LEU A 301 -18.50 -3.49 37.21
C LEU A 301 -18.11 -4.00 38.60
N LEU A 302 -17.22 -3.31 39.29
CA LEU A 302 -16.73 -3.68 40.63
C LEU A 302 -17.42 -2.86 41.75
N ASP A 303 -18.12 -1.79 41.37
CA ASP A 303 -19.00 -0.98 42.26
C ASP A 303 -20.40 -1.64 42.36
#